data_16861fee10c2dad7a8e5ae5524e4c030
#
_entry.id   16861fee10c2dad7a8e5ae5524e4c030
#
_cell.length_a   1.000
_cell.length_b   1.000
_cell.length_c   1.000
_cell.angle_alpha   90.00
_cell.angle_beta   90.00
_cell.angle_gamma   90.00
#
_symmetry.space_group_name_H-M   'P 1'
#
loop_
_entity.id
_entity.type
_entity.pdbx_description
1 polymer ?
#
loop_
_entity_poly.entity_id
_entity_poly.type
_entity_poly.pdbx_seq_one_letter_code
_entity_poly.pdbx_strand_id
1 'polypeptide(L)'
;MKRIWNLALGTAVLCAALLCGCTFNGSTAPAGSAPADPLTGQELQYPGERTAAVVIDNAASSTTQWGIGSASVVLEALTESGQPTSLCLAYPSVSAMPTVG
;
A
#
# COMPACT_ATOMS: atom_id res chain seq x y z
N MET A 1 38.98 -21.27 -42.18
CA MET A 1 38.81 -19.88 -41.66
C MET A 1 37.32 -19.44 -41.63
N LYS A 2 36.52 -19.73 -42.62
CA LYS A 2 35.10 -19.29 -42.61
C LYS A 2 34.24 -19.91 -41.51
N ARG A 3 34.52 -21.12 -41.02
CA ARG A 3 33.77 -21.79 -39.93
C ARG A 3 33.99 -21.17 -38.55
N ILE A 4 35.21 -20.68 -38.29
CA ILE A 4 35.57 -20.06 -36.99
C ILE A 4 34.95 -18.67 -36.90
N TRP A 5 34.87 -17.95 -38.03
CA TRP A 5 34.24 -16.62 -38.08
C TRP A 5 32.72 -16.70 -37.80
N ASN A 6 32.03 -17.71 -38.35
CA ASN A 6 30.62 -17.91 -38.13
C ASN A 6 30.30 -18.33 -36.68
N LEU A 7 31.20 -19.06 -36.03
CA LEU A 7 31.10 -19.39 -34.60
C LEU A 7 31.32 -18.17 -33.72
N ALA A 8 32.26 -17.31 -34.08
CA ALA A 8 32.52 -16.08 -33.34
C ALA A 8 31.37 -15.07 -33.45
N LEU A 9 30.75 -14.96 -34.64
CA LEU A 9 29.55 -14.14 -34.81
C LEU A 9 28.34 -14.68 -34.03
N GLY A 10 28.17 -15.98 -34.03
CA GLY A 10 27.06 -16.64 -33.29
C GLY A 10 27.14 -16.43 -31.79
N THR A 11 28.34 -16.55 -31.21
CA THR A 11 28.58 -16.30 -29.78
C THR A 11 28.44 -14.82 -29.43
N ALA A 12 28.86 -13.89 -30.25
CA ALA A 12 28.68 -12.46 -30.02
C ALA A 12 27.21 -12.03 -30.02
N VAL A 13 26.40 -12.58 -30.93
CA VAL A 13 24.96 -12.31 -30.97
C VAL A 13 24.24 -12.92 -29.78
N LEU A 14 24.63 -14.13 -29.33
CA LEU A 14 24.06 -14.77 -28.16
C LEU A 14 24.37 -14.02 -26.85
N CYS A 15 25.60 -13.52 -26.70
CA CYS A 15 25.99 -12.69 -25.56
C CYS A 15 25.25 -11.34 -25.53
N ALA A 16 25.03 -10.70 -26.69
CA ALA A 16 24.27 -9.46 -26.78
C ALA A 16 22.79 -9.65 -26.39
N ALA A 17 22.20 -10.79 -26.71
CA ALA A 17 20.83 -11.12 -26.32
C ALA A 17 20.65 -11.38 -24.82
N LEU A 18 21.69 -11.88 -24.14
CA LEU A 18 21.67 -12.14 -22.69
C LEU A 18 21.87 -10.87 -21.86
N LEU A 19 22.46 -9.81 -22.41
CA LEU A 19 22.66 -8.51 -21.73
C LEU A 19 21.44 -7.59 -21.80
N CYS A 20 20.47 -7.88 -22.67
CA CYS A 20 19.24 -7.09 -22.78
C CYS A 20 18.13 -7.50 -21.79
N GLY A 21 18.38 -8.45 -20.87
CA GLY A 21 17.38 -9.06 -20.01
C GLY A 21 17.12 -8.37 -18.68
N CYS A 22 17.71 -7.22 -18.37
CA CYS A 22 17.47 -6.50 -17.11
C CYS A 22 17.14 -5.02 -17.36
N THR A 23 16.11 -4.73 -18.13
CA THR A 23 15.37 -3.51 -17.87
C THR A 23 14.57 -3.75 -16.60
N PHE A 24 15.12 -3.35 -15.47
CA PHE A 24 14.36 -3.12 -14.27
C PHE A 24 13.34 -2.03 -14.63
N ASN A 25 12.14 -2.45 -15.05
CA ASN A 25 11.01 -1.54 -15.08
C ASN A 25 10.74 -1.16 -13.63
N GLY A 26 11.50 -0.21 -13.12
CA GLY A 26 11.03 0.61 -12.04
C GLY A 26 9.71 1.17 -12.53
N SER A 27 8.61 0.75 -11.90
CA SER A 27 7.30 1.35 -12.12
C SER A 27 7.44 2.84 -11.84
N THR A 28 7.83 3.61 -12.85
CA THR A 28 7.53 5.02 -12.88
C THR A 28 6.02 5.06 -12.95
N ALA A 29 5.39 5.33 -11.81
CA ALA A 29 3.99 5.70 -11.79
C ALA A 29 3.79 6.72 -12.90
N PRO A 30 2.76 6.58 -13.74
CA PRO A 30 2.53 7.51 -14.82
C PRO A 30 2.48 8.92 -14.23
N ALA A 31 3.30 9.81 -14.78
CA ALA A 31 3.32 11.21 -14.36
C ALA A 31 1.89 11.76 -14.53
N GLY A 32 1.19 11.97 -13.40
CA GLY A 32 -0.19 12.44 -13.40
C GLY A 32 -1.21 11.56 -12.67
N SER A 33 -0.83 10.39 -12.11
CA SER A 33 -1.75 9.69 -11.21
C SER A 33 -1.88 10.48 -9.90
N ALA A 34 -3.12 10.73 -9.49
CA ALA A 34 -3.41 11.32 -8.19
C ALA A 34 -2.76 10.47 -7.08
N PRO A 35 -2.25 11.12 -6.00
CA PRO A 35 -1.70 10.38 -4.88
C PRO A 35 -2.72 9.41 -4.31
N ALA A 36 -2.31 8.19 -4.06
CA ALA A 36 -3.15 7.13 -3.56
C ALA A 36 -3.01 6.94 -2.04
N ASP A 37 -4.11 6.59 -1.41
CA ASP A 37 -4.15 6.17 -0.01
C ASP A 37 -3.27 4.93 0.18
N PRO A 38 -2.25 4.97 1.04
CA PRO A 38 -1.37 3.83 1.27
C PRO A 38 -2.07 2.62 1.91
N LEU A 39 -3.26 2.80 2.50
CA LEU A 39 -4.02 1.74 3.15
C LEU A 39 -4.91 0.98 2.16
N THR A 40 -5.50 1.68 1.20
CA THR A 40 -6.51 1.13 0.29
C THR A 40 -6.13 1.19 -1.18
N GLY A 41 -5.14 1.99 -1.55
CA GLY A 41 -4.77 2.27 -2.95
C GLY A 41 -5.75 3.17 -3.69
N GLN A 42 -6.77 3.71 -3.01
CA GLN A 42 -7.74 4.64 -3.60
C GLN A 42 -7.18 6.05 -3.69
N GLU A 43 -7.76 6.88 -4.55
CA GLU A 43 -7.37 8.29 -4.66
C GLU A 43 -7.55 9.03 -3.33
N LEU A 44 -6.53 9.79 -2.93
CA LEU A 44 -6.58 10.60 -1.71
C LEU A 44 -7.43 11.85 -1.92
N GLN A 45 -8.42 12.03 -1.07
CA GLN A 45 -9.23 13.25 -1.04
C GLN A 45 -8.43 14.46 -0.53
N TYR A 46 -7.49 14.25 0.38
CA TYR A 46 -6.64 15.27 1.00
C TYR A 46 -5.16 14.89 0.84
N PRO A 47 -4.57 15.10 -0.36
CA PRO A 47 -3.17 14.74 -0.60
C PRO A 47 -2.21 15.56 0.26
N GLY A 48 -1.16 14.89 0.76
CA GLY A 48 -0.14 15.54 1.59
C GLY A 48 -0.44 15.59 3.08
N GLU A 49 -1.63 15.22 3.51
CA GLU A 49 -1.96 15.05 4.92
C GLU A 49 -1.43 13.72 5.48
N ARG A 50 -1.32 13.66 6.80
CA ARG A 50 -0.92 12.44 7.49
C ARG A 50 -2.12 11.52 7.69
N THR A 51 -1.89 10.22 7.56
CA THR A 51 -2.81 9.18 8.03
C THR A 51 -3.05 9.35 9.53
N ALA A 52 -4.29 9.14 9.96
CA ALA A 52 -4.70 9.16 11.35
C ALA A 52 -5.16 7.79 11.81
N ALA A 53 -4.90 7.43 13.05
CA ALA A 53 -5.42 6.24 13.67
C ALA A 53 -6.00 6.58 15.05
N VAL A 54 -7.19 6.04 15.34
CA VAL A 54 -7.88 6.23 16.61
C VAL A 54 -8.21 4.87 17.18
N VAL A 55 -7.95 4.69 18.48
CA VAL A 55 -8.33 3.48 19.20
C VAL A 55 -9.57 3.77 19.99
N ILE A 56 -10.61 2.95 19.81
CA ILE A 56 -11.87 3.00 20.56
C ILE A 56 -12.11 1.70 21.30
N ASP A 57 -12.85 1.79 22.40
CA ASP A 57 -13.23 0.61 23.17
C ASP A 57 -14.37 -0.14 22.48
N ASN A 58 -14.25 -1.46 22.38
CA ASN A 58 -15.27 -2.35 21.81
C ASN A 58 -15.96 -3.17 22.92
N ALA A 59 -16.10 -2.60 24.10
CA ALA A 59 -16.82 -3.28 25.17
C ALA A 59 -18.32 -3.41 24.87
N ALA A 60 -18.93 -4.47 25.37
CA ALA A 60 -20.40 -4.67 25.26
C ALA A 60 -21.22 -3.56 25.92
N SER A 61 -20.63 -2.80 26.84
CA SER A 61 -21.21 -1.62 27.47
C SER A 61 -21.12 -0.34 26.63
N SER A 62 -20.32 -0.34 25.57
CA SER A 62 -20.23 0.79 24.64
C SER A 62 -21.55 0.92 23.89
N THR A 63 -22.21 2.06 24.06
CA THR A 63 -23.59 2.23 23.55
C THR A 63 -23.65 2.60 22.09
N THR A 64 -22.73 3.45 21.63
CA THR A 64 -22.69 3.91 20.24
C THR A 64 -21.26 4.20 19.86
N GLN A 65 -20.83 3.61 18.75
CA GLN A 65 -19.49 3.82 18.21
C GLN A 65 -19.60 4.58 16.87
N TRP A 66 -18.92 5.72 16.80
CA TRP A 66 -18.96 6.61 15.66
C TRP A 66 -17.70 6.48 14.80
N GLY A 67 -17.85 6.67 13.50
CA GLY A 67 -16.73 6.76 12.57
C GLY A 67 -16.22 5.45 11.99
N ILE A 68 -16.63 4.29 12.51
CA ILE A 68 -16.14 2.98 12.06
C ILE A 68 -16.35 2.79 10.56
N GLY A 69 -17.54 3.11 10.05
CA GLY A 69 -17.87 2.93 8.62
C GLY A 69 -17.11 3.83 7.65
N SER A 70 -16.41 4.86 8.16
CA SER A 70 -15.60 5.78 7.35
C SER A 70 -14.11 5.46 7.43
N ALA A 71 -13.69 4.50 8.25
CA ALA A 71 -12.30 4.10 8.34
C ALA A 71 -11.88 3.32 7.09
N SER A 72 -10.66 3.58 6.60
CA SER A 72 -10.06 2.83 5.50
C SER A 72 -9.72 1.40 5.93
N VAL A 73 -9.30 1.24 7.20
CA VAL A 73 -8.97 -0.06 7.80
C VAL A 73 -9.46 -0.06 9.24
N VAL A 74 -10.03 -1.17 9.64
CA VAL A 74 -10.43 -1.45 11.03
C VAL A 74 -9.66 -2.68 11.50
N LEU A 75 -8.93 -2.53 12.59
CA LEU A 75 -8.20 -3.63 13.24
C LEU A 75 -8.80 -3.86 14.62
N GLU A 76 -9.16 -5.09 14.92
CA GLU A 76 -9.60 -5.48 16.25
C GLU A 76 -8.47 -6.18 16.99
N ALA A 77 -8.23 -5.79 18.22
CA ALA A 77 -7.24 -6.40 19.08
C ALA A 77 -7.81 -6.68 20.48
N LEU A 78 -7.37 -7.79 21.07
CA LEU A 78 -7.66 -8.11 22.46
C LEU A 78 -6.91 -7.15 23.38
N THR A 79 -7.58 -6.73 24.46
CA THR A 79 -6.92 -6.05 25.57
C THR A 79 -6.11 -7.06 26.41
N GLU A 80 -5.28 -6.57 27.33
CA GLU A 80 -4.45 -7.42 28.20
C GLU A 80 -5.28 -8.45 28.98
N SER A 81 -6.52 -8.12 29.31
CA SER A 81 -7.46 -9.03 30.00
C SER A 81 -8.18 -9.99 29.04
N GLY A 82 -7.99 -9.87 27.73
CA GLY A 82 -8.66 -10.69 26.72
C GLY A 82 -10.11 -10.31 26.46
N GLN A 83 -10.68 -9.42 27.24
CA GLN A 83 -12.03 -8.86 27.12
C GLN A 83 -12.07 -7.52 27.86
N PRO A 84 -12.68 -6.46 27.34
CA PRO A 84 -13.18 -6.30 25.97
C PRO A 84 -12.06 -6.15 24.94
N THR A 85 -12.44 -6.17 23.67
CA THR A 85 -11.51 -5.85 22.57
C THR A 85 -11.43 -4.34 22.33
N SER A 86 -10.38 -3.91 21.62
CA SER A 86 -10.24 -2.54 21.14
C SER A 86 -10.24 -2.52 19.62
N LEU A 87 -10.86 -1.51 19.04
CA LEU A 87 -10.81 -1.25 17.60
C LEU A 87 -9.84 -0.13 17.30
N CYS A 88 -8.90 -0.36 16.41
CA CYS A 88 -8.06 0.68 15.83
C CYS A 88 -8.61 1.05 14.45
N LEU A 89 -9.06 2.28 14.32
CA LEU A 89 -9.66 2.83 13.10
C LEU A 89 -8.61 3.68 12.40
N ALA A 90 -8.21 3.30 11.18
CA ALA A 90 -7.24 4.05 10.40
C ALA A 90 -7.93 4.80 9.25
N TYR A 91 -7.60 6.09 9.13
CA TYR A 91 -8.13 7.01 8.13
C TYR A 91 -7.01 7.52 7.21
N PRO A 92 -7.27 7.79 5.93
CA PRO A 92 -6.25 8.19 4.97
C PRO A 92 -5.65 9.57 5.28
N SER A 93 -6.41 10.42 5.98
CA SER A 93 -5.97 11.75 6.41
C SER A 93 -6.75 12.22 7.63
N VAL A 94 -6.23 13.20 8.34
CA VAL A 94 -6.93 13.82 9.47
C VAL A 94 -8.21 14.51 9.02
N SER A 95 -8.20 15.18 7.85
CA SER A 95 -9.39 15.86 7.31
C SER A 95 -10.47 14.90 6.79
N ALA A 96 -10.12 13.67 6.48
CA ALA A 96 -11.08 12.63 6.11
C ALA A 96 -11.74 11.95 7.33
N MET A 97 -11.20 12.20 8.52
CA MET A 97 -11.70 11.57 9.75
C MET A 97 -12.99 12.26 10.21
N PRO A 98 -14.10 11.51 10.36
CA PRO A 98 -15.34 12.04 10.94
C PRO A 98 -15.21 12.18 12.46
N THR A 99 -16.32 12.48 13.13
CA THR A 99 -16.41 12.30 14.58
C THR A 99 -16.19 10.83 14.91
N VAL A 100 -15.28 10.54 15.84
CA VAL A 100 -14.89 9.17 16.25
C VAL A 100 -15.07 9.04 17.76
N GLY A 101 -15.61 7.90 18.20
CA GLY A 101 -15.78 7.58 19.62
C GLY A 101 -16.92 6.65 19.91
#